data_e426f528ea4b3d8e1cdfb12a807c9977
#
_entry.id   e426f528ea4b3d8e1cdfb12a807c9977
#
_cell.length_a   1.000
_cell.length_b   1.000
_cell.length_c   1.000
_cell.angle_alpha   90.00
_cell.angle_beta   90.00
_cell.angle_gamma   90.00
#
_symmetry.space_group_name_H-M   'P 1'
#
loop_
_entity.id
_entity.type
_entity.pdbx_description
1 polymer ?
#
loop_
_entity_poly.entity_id
_entity_poly.type
_entity_poly.pdbx_seq_one_letter_code
_entity_poly.pdbx_strand_id
1 'polypeptide(L)'
;MRDESAKGSRLKANVLRFALALAALAGLAALNAGAQSAQDPAPQRPSITGISHVGYFVSDLPRALTFWHGLLGFDQPYTLKKKGSDEIGIAFIKINDRQHVELFNEPPTAPPNLMSHVCFTVDNVEQMRAYLRARGFDLKPGNGAKTQAGDYAFEIKDPDGTLIEFVQTLPTGMEAQAAGRFLPDTRIANGIYHVGFLVGNSEKALAFYHDVLGFKEIWRGSSSPSVLSWINMQVPDGSDYVEFMLYAKLPATFGTQNHVSLVVADAQRAISVLEARPAYKSYGKPLEMRVGKNGKHQVNLFDPDGTRVELMEPGTVDGKPVPSSTAPPPVHE
;
A
#
# COMPACT_ATOMS: atom_id res chain seq x y z
N MET A 1 -60.40 57.03 -52.68
CA MET A 1 -60.17 57.03 -51.22
C MET A 1 -60.61 55.70 -50.61
N ARG A 2 -59.94 54.61 -50.91
CA ARG A 2 -60.06 53.30 -50.23
C ARG A 2 -58.83 52.48 -50.61
N ASP A 3 -57.68 52.63 -49.91
CA ASP A 3 -56.70 51.56 -49.91
C ASP A 3 -55.47 51.80 -48.99
N GLU A 4 -55.46 52.84 -48.16
CA GLU A 4 -54.30 53.11 -47.30
C GLU A 4 -54.45 52.58 -45.88
N SER A 5 -55.70 52.24 -45.41
CA SER A 5 -55.95 51.72 -44.05
C SER A 5 -55.56 50.23 -43.85
N ALA A 6 -55.53 49.47 -44.96
CA ALA A 6 -55.23 48.02 -44.86
C ALA A 6 -53.73 47.70 -44.84
N LYS A 7 -52.85 48.55 -45.30
CA LYS A 7 -51.38 48.31 -45.29
C LYS A 7 -50.73 48.58 -43.91
N GLY A 8 -51.29 49.57 -43.15
CA GLY A 8 -50.78 49.94 -41.85
C GLY A 8 -51.03 48.85 -40.76
N SER A 9 -52.17 48.18 -40.91
CA SER A 9 -52.57 47.13 -39.95
C SER A 9 -51.76 45.83 -40.14
N ARG A 10 -51.42 45.49 -41.38
CA ARG A 10 -50.60 44.28 -41.63
C ARG A 10 -49.14 44.47 -41.22
N LEU A 11 -48.59 45.70 -41.32
CA LEU A 11 -47.22 45.98 -40.91
C LEU A 11 -47.04 45.92 -39.38
N LYS A 12 -48.02 46.43 -38.62
CA LYS A 12 -47.99 46.38 -37.16
C LYS A 12 -48.19 44.94 -36.63
N ALA A 13 -49.00 44.11 -37.29
CA ALA A 13 -49.18 42.69 -36.89
C ALA A 13 -47.94 41.83 -37.17
N ASN A 14 -47.19 42.13 -38.25
CA ASN A 14 -45.95 41.41 -38.53
C ASN A 14 -44.78 41.82 -37.64
N VAL A 15 -44.68 43.09 -37.22
CA VAL A 15 -43.66 43.56 -36.28
C VAL A 15 -43.89 42.94 -34.89
N LEU A 16 -45.16 42.82 -34.45
CA LEU A 16 -45.49 42.22 -33.18
C LEU A 16 -45.23 40.69 -33.15
N ARG A 17 -45.46 39.98 -34.26
CA ARG A 17 -45.12 38.57 -34.40
C ARG A 17 -43.62 38.28 -34.41
N PHE A 18 -42.79 39.18 -35.03
CA PHE A 18 -41.34 39.07 -35.01
C PHE A 18 -40.75 39.35 -33.62
N ALA A 19 -41.32 40.31 -32.87
CA ALA A 19 -40.86 40.61 -31.50
C ALA A 19 -41.19 39.47 -30.51
N LEU A 20 -42.36 38.81 -30.65
CA LEU A 20 -42.71 37.65 -29.85
C LEU A 20 -41.89 36.40 -30.20
N ALA A 21 -41.49 36.21 -31.46
CA ALA A 21 -40.61 35.08 -31.84
C ALA A 21 -39.18 35.25 -31.34
N LEU A 22 -38.65 36.49 -31.33
CA LEU A 22 -37.33 36.78 -30.78
C LEU A 22 -37.30 36.65 -29.25
N ALA A 23 -38.35 37.00 -28.52
CA ALA A 23 -38.43 36.83 -27.08
C ALA A 23 -38.58 35.35 -26.67
N ALA A 24 -39.24 34.51 -27.50
CA ALA A 24 -39.35 33.07 -27.26
C ALA A 24 -38.01 32.34 -27.52
N LEU A 25 -37.22 32.76 -28.52
CA LEU A 25 -35.87 32.22 -28.79
C LEU A 25 -34.85 32.63 -27.72
N ALA A 26 -34.92 33.86 -27.21
CA ALA A 26 -34.08 34.31 -26.11
C ALA A 26 -34.43 33.60 -24.77
N GLY A 27 -35.67 33.30 -24.54
CA GLY A 27 -36.14 32.53 -23.36
C GLY A 27 -35.74 31.07 -23.41
N LEU A 28 -35.68 30.42 -24.57
CA LEU A 28 -35.19 29.04 -24.73
C LEU A 28 -33.68 28.96 -24.64
N ALA A 29 -32.95 29.99 -25.08
CA ALA A 29 -31.48 30.05 -24.92
C ALA A 29 -31.07 30.27 -23.45
N ALA A 30 -31.85 31.06 -22.69
CA ALA A 30 -31.61 31.26 -21.25
C ALA A 30 -31.95 30.05 -20.40
N LEU A 31 -32.91 29.20 -20.81
CA LEU A 31 -33.28 27.96 -20.13
C LEU A 31 -32.30 26.81 -20.40
N ASN A 32 -31.52 26.85 -21.52
CA ASN A 32 -30.45 25.88 -21.77
C ASN A 32 -29.10 26.28 -21.18
N ALA A 33 -28.90 27.49 -20.69
CA ALA A 33 -27.68 27.92 -20.02
C ALA A 33 -27.68 27.60 -18.52
N GLY A 34 -28.76 27.04 -17.98
CA GLY A 34 -28.92 26.76 -16.55
C GLY A 34 -28.77 25.29 -16.12
N ALA A 35 -28.47 24.37 -17.05
CA ALA A 35 -28.33 22.95 -16.74
C ALA A 35 -26.92 22.43 -17.06
N GLN A 36 -25.88 23.21 -16.77
CA GLN A 36 -24.61 22.63 -16.44
C GLN A 36 -24.79 22.08 -15.02
N SER A 37 -25.14 20.79 -14.92
CA SER A 37 -25.01 20.07 -13.65
C SER A 37 -23.59 20.35 -13.16
N ALA A 38 -23.44 21.06 -12.06
CA ALA A 38 -22.19 21.10 -11.33
C ALA A 38 -21.86 19.61 -11.08
N GLN A 39 -20.98 19.05 -11.91
CA GLN A 39 -20.43 17.75 -11.62
C GLN A 39 -19.80 17.88 -10.25
N ASP A 40 -20.26 17.07 -9.31
CA ASP A 40 -19.63 16.99 -8.01
C ASP A 40 -18.11 16.86 -8.23
N PRO A 41 -17.29 17.64 -7.53
CA PRO A 41 -15.84 17.56 -7.71
C PRO A 41 -15.41 16.10 -7.56
N ALA A 42 -14.52 15.66 -8.45
CA ALA A 42 -14.03 14.28 -8.42
C ALA A 42 -13.50 13.96 -7.01
N PRO A 43 -13.82 12.78 -6.46
CA PRO A 43 -13.38 12.40 -5.11
C PRO A 43 -11.87 12.57 -4.97
N GLN A 44 -11.45 13.27 -3.92
CA GLN A 44 -10.03 13.41 -3.60
C GLN A 44 -9.52 12.17 -2.90
N ARG A 45 -8.24 11.85 -3.07
CA ARG A 45 -7.56 10.79 -2.35
C ARG A 45 -7.49 11.16 -0.85
N PRO A 46 -7.93 10.30 0.07
CA PRO A 46 -7.63 10.50 1.49
C PRO A 46 -6.13 10.30 1.75
N SER A 47 -5.65 10.69 2.93
CA SER A 47 -4.26 10.46 3.33
C SER A 47 -3.95 8.96 3.36
N ILE A 48 -2.75 8.60 2.87
CA ILE A 48 -2.11 7.28 3.06
C ILE A 48 -0.90 7.53 3.95
N THR A 49 -1.03 7.22 5.24
CA THR A 49 -0.11 7.70 6.28
C THR A 49 1.06 6.77 6.57
N GLY A 50 1.02 5.52 6.09
CA GLY A 50 2.10 4.56 6.29
C GLY A 50 1.71 3.14 5.90
N ILE A 51 2.66 2.22 6.07
CA ILE A 51 2.42 0.79 6.06
C ILE A 51 1.81 0.42 7.41
N SER A 52 0.60 -0.16 7.39
CA SER A 52 -0.03 -0.71 8.58
C SER A 52 0.57 -2.09 8.90
N HIS A 53 0.54 -2.99 7.94
CA HIS A 53 1.04 -4.33 8.13
C HIS A 53 1.42 -5.03 6.82
N VAL A 54 2.03 -6.18 6.97
CA VAL A 54 2.25 -7.15 5.89
C VAL A 54 1.82 -8.52 6.38
N GLY A 55 1.11 -9.26 5.55
CA GLY A 55 0.64 -10.61 5.84
C GLY A 55 1.55 -11.69 5.22
N TYR A 56 1.86 -12.73 5.98
CA TYR A 56 2.62 -13.90 5.51
C TYR A 56 1.92 -15.20 5.84
N PHE A 57 1.94 -16.13 4.92
CA PHE A 57 1.53 -17.51 5.14
C PHE A 57 2.63 -18.27 5.90
N VAL A 58 2.25 -19.05 6.91
CA VAL A 58 3.15 -19.90 7.66
C VAL A 58 2.58 -21.32 7.75
N SER A 59 3.44 -22.32 7.50
CA SER A 59 3.04 -23.75 7.55
C SER A 59 3.01 -24.32 8.97
N ASP A 60 3.71 -23.68 9.92
CA ASP A 60 3.83 -24.09 11.30
C ASP A 60 3.88 -22.85 12.20
N LEU A 61 2.73 -22.41 12.69
CA LEU A 61 2.61 -21.21 13.52
C LEU A 61 3.47 -21.25 14.81
N PRO A 62 3.54 -22.34 15.58
CA PRO A 62 4.46 -22.44 16.73
C PRO A 62 5.93 -22.18 16.39
N ARG A 63 6.42 -22.70 15.25
CA ARG A 63 7.78 -22.45 14.80
C ARG A 63 7.96 -21.00 14.33
N ALA A 64 6.99 -20.44 13.61
CA ALA A 64 7.01 -19.04 13.21
C ALA A 64 7.02 -18.12 14.47
N LEU A 65 6.24 -18.42 15.51
CA LEU A 65 6.25 -17.67 16.77
C LEU A 65 7.59 -17.81 17.50
N THR A 66 8.27 -18.95 17.43
CA THR A 66 9.63 -19.10 17.96
C THR A 66 10.60 -18.13 17.28
N PHE A 67 10.43 -17.87 15.99
CA PHE A 67 11.21 -16.88 15.25
C PHE A 67 10.79 -15.44 15.61
N TRP A 68 9.51 -15.10 15.47
CA TRP A 68 9.05 -13.71 15.64
C TRP A 68 9.08 -13.24 17.10
N HIS A 69 8.62 -14.09 18.03
CA HIS A 69 8.62 -13.76 19.45
C HIS A 69 9.94 -14.18 20.13
N GLY A 70 10.38 -15.42 19.94
CA GLY A 70 11.55 -15.95 20.64
C GLY A 70 12.87 -15.36 20.14
N LEU A 71 13.06 -15.21 18.82
CA LEU A 71 14.30 -14.69 18.25
C LEU A 71 14.23 -13.16 18.02
N LEU A 72 13.18 -12.63 17.40
CA LEU A 72 13.09 -11.19 17.12
C LEU A 72 12.55 -10.38 18.32
N GLY A 73 11.92 -11.01 19.31
CA GLY A 73 11.52 -10.41 20.57
C GLY A 73 10.23 -9.59 20.50
N PHE A 74 9.40 -9.79 19.52
CA PHE A 74 8.11 -9.11 19.38
C PHE A 74 7.01 -9.86 20.14
N ASP A 75 6.06 -9.13 20.72
CA ASP A 75 4.88 -9.72 21.32
C ASP A 75 3.76 -9.96 20.31
N GLN A 76 2.91 -10.94 20.67
CA GLN A 76 1.70 -11.30 19.96
C GLN A 76 0.47 -10.89 20.81
N PRO A 77 -0.07 -9.66 20.64
CA PRO A 77 -1.13 -9.13 21.50
C PRO A 77 -2.47 -9.84 21.36
N TYR A 78 -2.80 -10.35 20.16
CA TYR A 78 -4.07 -10.99 19.87
C TYR A 78 -3.96 -11.95 18.68
N THR A 79 -5.00 -12.77 18.53
CA THR A 79 -5.15 -13.73 17.44
C THR A 79 -6.58 -13.74 16.94
N LEU A 80 -6.77 -14.15 15.69
CA LEU A 80 -8.08 -14.49 15.17
C LEU A 80 -8.17 -16.00 14.94
N LYS A 81 -9.33 -16.58 15.27
CA LYS A 81 -9.59 -18.00 15.06
C LYS A 81 -10.03 -18.28 13.61
N LYS A 82 -9.74 -19.47 13.12
CA LYS A 82 -10.34 -19.98 11.89
C LYS A 82 -11.85 -20.08 12.06
N LYS A 83 -12.60 -19.79 10.99
CA LYS A 83 -14.06 -19.83 11.03
C LYS A 83 -14.57 -21.22 11.42
N GLY A 84 -15.34 -21.27 12.52
CA GLY A 84 -15.93 -22.52 13.00
C GLY A 84 -14.97 -23.45 13.73
N SER A 85 -13.81 -22.97 14.18
CA SER A 85 -12.78 -23.73 14.86
C SER A 85 -12.22 -22.92 16.04
N ASP A 86 -11.60 -23.61 17.01
CA ASP A 86 -10.79 -22.99 18.07
C ASP A 86 -9.32 -22.78 17.65
N GLU A 87 -8.96 -23.26 16.48
CA GLU A 87 -7.61 -23.09 15.92
C GLU A 87 -7.32 -21.62 15.58
N ILE A 88 -6.10 -21.17 15.89
CA ILE A 88 -5.64 -19.84 15.48
C ILE A 88 -5.50 -19.82 13.98
N GLY A 89 -6.20 -18.90 13.33
CA GLY A 89 -6.09 -18.62 11.90
C GLY A 89 -5.06 -17.56 11.57
N ILE A 90 -5.00 -16.48 12.39
CA ILE A 90 -4.07 -15.37 12.20
C ILE A 90 -3.47 -14.99 13.56
N ALA A 91 -2.16 -14.85 13.62
CA ALA A 91 -1.45 -14.28 14.76
C ALA A 91 -0.87 -12.92 14.39
N PHE A 92 -1.07 -11.91 15.25
CA PHE A 92 -0.62 -10.54 15.03
C PHE A 92 0.67 -10.29 15.81
N ILE A 93 1.75 -10.00 15.12
CA ILE A 93 3.06 -9.70 15.70
C ILE A 93 3.22 -8.18 15.75
N LYS A 94 3.16 -7.61 16.94
CA LYS A 94 3.19 -6.16 17.13
C LYS A 94 4.59 -5.60 17.00
N ILE A 95 4.80 -4.72 16.01
CA ILE A 95 6.08 -4.02 15.81
C ILE A 95 6.07 -2.69 16.59
N ASN A 96 5.00 -1.90 16.45
CA ASN A 96 4.76 -0.68 17.23
C ASN A 96 3.23 -0.40 17.29
N ASP A 97 2.81 0.78 17.73
CA ASP A 97 1.37 1.11 17.88
C ASP A 97 0.63 1.35 16.56
N ARG A 98 1.33 1.32 15.42
CA ARG A 98 0.75 1.53 14.09
C ARG A 98 1.09 0.42 13.10
N GLN A 99 1.98 -0.49 13.48
CA GLN A 99 2.53 -1.48 12.55
C GLN A 99 2.60 -2.86 13.17
N HIS A 100 2.22 -3.86 12.41
CA HIS A 100 2.32 -5.26 12.81
C HIS A 100 2.64 -6.17 11.60
N VAL A 101 2.90 -7.43 11.87
CA VAL A 101 2.98 -8.50 10.87
C VAL A 101 1.86 -9.49 11.18
N GLU A 102 1.12 -9.91 10.16
CA GLU A 102 0.12 -10.97 10.26
C GLU A 102 0.71 -12.30 9.83
N LEU A 103 0.58 -13.32 10.66
CA LEU A 103 0.96 -14.68 10.34
C LEU A 103 -0.29 -15.52 10.13
N PHE A 104 -0.58 -15.85 8.86
CA PHE A 104 -1.69 -16.71 8.48
C PHE A 104 -1.28 -18.16 8.68
N ASN A 105 -1.95 -18.85 9.62
CA ASN A 105 -1.68 -20.26 9.97
C ASN A 105 -2.26 -21.19 8.90
N GLU A 106 -1.72 -21.10 7.72
CA GLU A 106 -2.02 -21.95 6.58
C GLU A 106 -0.82 -22.01 5.63
N PRO A 107 -0.57 -23.15 4.99
CA PRO A 107 0.53 -23.27 4.06
C PRO A 107 0.32 -22.36 2.86
N PRO A 108 1.41 -21.79 2.30
CA PRO A 108 1.33 -21.00 1.08
C PRO A 108 0.76 -21.80 -0.08
N THR A 109 -0.01 -21.14 -0.95
CA THR A 109 -0.52 -21.75 -2.18
C THR A 109 0.62 -22.00 -3.17
N ALA A 110 0.49 -22.98 -4.05
CA ALA A 110 1.47 -23.27 -5.09
C ALA A 110 1.19 -22.43 -6.37
N PRO A 111 2.21 -21.81 -7.00
CA PRO A 111 3.59 -21.68 -6.55
C PRO A 111 3.69 -20.82 -5.31
N PRO A 112 4.62 -21.14 -4.37
CA PRO A 112 4.62 -20.46 -3.09
C PRO A 112 4.96 -18.97 -3.24
N ASN A 113 3.97 -18.15 -2.92
CA ASN A 113 4.16 -16.76 -2.54
C ASN A 113 3.89 -16.66 -1.05
N LEU A 114 4.95 -16.44 -0.28
CA LEU A 114 4.84 -16.39 1.19
C LEU A 114 4.12 -15.11 1.66
N MET A 115 4.21 -14.01 0.90
CA MET A 115 3.53 -12.77 1.22
C MET A 115 2.07 -12.84 0.74
N SER A 116 1.14 -12.69 1.68
CA SER A 116 -0.30 -12.62 1.41
C SER A 116 -0.66 -11.27 0.81
N HIS A 117 -0.33 -10.18 1.52
CA HIS A 117 -0.68 -8.81 1.13
C HIS A 117 0.22 -7.77 1.81
N VAL A 118 0.16 -6.55 1.32
CA VAL A 118 0.68 -5.33 1.97
C VAL A 118 -0.49 -4.42 2.28
N CYS A 119 -0.56 -3.92 3.51
CA CYS A 119 -1.62 -3.03 3.96
C CYS A 119 -1.12 -1.62 4.23
N PHE A 120 -1.88 -0.62 3.75
CA PHE A 120 -1.64 0.80 3.99
C PHE A 120 -2.72 1.39 4.87
N THR A 121 -2.32 2.20 5.86
CA THR A 121 -3.24 2.97 6.69
C THR A 121 -3.77 4.17 5.92
N VAL A 122 -5.10 4.32 5.91
CA VAL A 122 -5.81 5.46 5.34
C VAL A 122 -6.71 6.12 6.38
N ASP A 123 -6.88 7.44 6.29
CA ASP A 123 -7.76 8.17 7.21
C ASP A 123 -9.24 7.81 7.02
N ASN A 124 -9.64 7.46 5.79
CA ASN A 124 -11.03 7.16 5.47
C ASN A 124 -11.15 6.13 4.34
N VAL A 125 -11.58 4.93 4.69
CA VAL A 125 -11.75 3.81 3.75
C VAL A 125 -12.86 4.09 2.72
N GLU A 126 -13.99 4.69 3.13
CA GLU A 126 -15.09 5.01 2.20
C GLU A 126 -14.65 6.01 1.13
N GLN A 127 -13.93 7.06 1.54
CA GLN A 127 -13.38 8.06 0.64
C GLN A 127 -12.34 7.43 -0.31
N MET A 128 -11.46 6.53 0.18
CA MET A 128 -10.50 5.82 -0.66
C MET A 128 -11.20 4.96 -1.70
N ARG A 129 -12.25 4.24 -1.32
CA ARG A 129 -13.07 3.45 -2.25
C ARG A 129 -13.76 4.33 -3.29
N ALA A 130 -14.32 5.49 -2.89
CA ALA A 130 -14.94 6.44 -3.81
C ALA A 130 -13.91 7.02 -4.80
N TYR A 131 -12.72 7.38 -4.29
CA TYR A 131 -11.59 7.86 -5.08
C TYR A 131 -11.14 6.85 -6.14
N LEU A 132 -10.98 5.59 -5.76
CA LEU A 132 -10.55 4.52 -6.68
C LEU A 132 -11.65 4.16 -7.70
N ARG A 133 -12.94 4.13 -7.29
CA ARG A 133 -14.05 3.95 -8.24
C ARG A 133 -14.08 5.03 -9.33
N ALA A 134 -13.85 6.29 -8.96
CA ALA A 134 -13.78 7.38 -9.92
C ALA A 134 -12.62 7.23 -10.93
N ARG A 135 -11.67 6.33 -10.64
CA ARG A 135 -10.53 5.96 -11.51
C ARG A 135 -10.68 4.60 -12.18
N GLY A 136 -11.90 4.04 -12.16
CA GLY A 136 -12.23 2.81 -12.90
C GLY A 136 -12.01 1.50 -12.14
N PHE A 137 -11.70 1.54 -10.83
CA PHE A 137 -11.63 0.32 -10.03
C PHE A 137 -13.04 -0.20 -9.72
N ASP A 138 -13.26 -1.51 -9.94
CA ASP A 138 -14.53 -2.17 -9.67
C ASP A 138 -14.70 -2.43 -8.16
N LEU A 139 -15.19 -1.41 -7.46
CA LEU A 139 -15.41 -1.44 -6.02
C LEU A 139 -16.86 -1.04 -5.71
N LYS A 140 -17.55 -1.81 -4.86
CA LYS A 140 -18.89 -1.45 -4.37
C LYS A 140 -18.82 -0.19 -3.49
N PRO A 141 -19.87 0.67 -3.46
CA PRO A 141 -19.98 1.77 -2.50
C PRO A 141 -19.92 1.30 -1.04
N GLY A 142 -19.55 2.20 -0.13
CA GLY A 142 -19.51 1.95 1.31
C GLY A 142 -18.10 1.77 1.89
N ASN A 143 -18.01 1.47 3.17
CA ASN A 143 -16.78 1.39 3.96
C ASN A 143 -15.95 0.09 3.75
N GLY A 144 -16.28 -0.74 2.77
CA GLY A 144 -15.66 -2.05 2.69
C GLY A 144 -16.22 -3.03 3.73
N ALA A 145 -15.41 -3.96 4.20
CA ALA A 145 -15.80 -4.89 5.25
C ALA A 145 -15.28 -4.42 6.61
N LYS A 146 -16.05 -4.63 7.67
CA LYS A 146 -15.54 -4.58 9.03
C LYS A 146 -14.79 -5.89 9.27
N THR A 147 -13.50 -5.80 9.53
CA THR A 147 -12.63 -6.96 9.78
C THR A 147 -12.98 -7.63 11.12
N GLN A 148 -12.50 -8.85 11.34
CA GLN A 148 -12.63 -9.50 12.65
C GLN A 148 -11.79 -8.77 13.73
N ALA A 149 -10.74 -8.06 13.33
CA ALA A 149 -9.96 -7.19 14.22
C ALA A 149 -10.70 -5.90 14.61
N GLY A 150 -11.83 -5.60 13.97
CA GLY A 150 -12.72 -4.50 14.33
C GLY A 150 -12.53 -3.21 13.54
N ASP A 151 -11.66 -3.19 12.55
CA ASP A 151 -11.35 -2.05 11.68
C ASP A 151 -12.09 -2.12 10.35
N TYR A 152 -12.14 -1.05 9.57
CA TYR A 152 -12.64 -1.09 8.20
C TYR A 152 -11.49 -1.32 7.24
N ALA A 153 -11.64 -2.29 6.34
CA ALA A 153 -10.64 -2.58 5.31
C ALA A 153 -11.27 -3.00 3.97
N PHE A 154 -10.48 -2.90 2.92
CA PHE A 154 -10.76 -3.50 1.62
C PHE A 154 -9.46 -3.74 0.85
N GLU A 155 -9.54 -4.65 -0.10
CA GLU A 155 -8.42 -5.07 -0.91
C GLU A 155 -8.62 -4.74 -2.39
N ILE A 156 -7.52 -4.49 -3.08
CA ILE A 156 -7.40 -4.44 -4.54
C ILE A 156 -6.12 -5.17 -4.96
N LYS A 157 -5.99 -5.43 -6.23
CA LYS A 157 -4.73 -5.95 -6.78
C LYS A 157 -3.99 -4.84 -7.52
N ASP A 158 -2.69 -4.81 -7.33
CA ASP A 158 -1.81 -4.00 -8.16
C ASP A 158 -1.67 -4.60 -9.58
N PRO A 159 -0.98 -3.95 -10.53
CA PRO A 159 -0.85 -4.43 -11.91
C PRO A 159 -0.19 -5.81 -12.05
N ASP A 160 0.64 -6.22 -11.12
CA ASP A 160 1.32 -7.52 -11.11
C ASP A 160 0.57 -8.59 -10.28
N GLY A 161 -0.58 -8.21 -9.68
CA GLY A 161 -1.43 -9.10 -8.90
C GLY A 161 -1.10 -9.16 -7.42
N THR A 162 -0.17 -8.34 -6.92
CA THR A 162 0.08 -8.19 -5.49
C THR A 162 -1.17 -7.64 -4.81
N LEU A 163 -1.60 -8.30 -3.72
CA LEU A 163 -2.76 -7.88 -2.97
C LEU A 163 -2.39 -6.67 -2.11
N ILE A 164 -3.12 -5.57 -2.29
CA ILE A 164 -2.98 -4.31 -1.56
C ILE A 164 -4.23 -4.10 -0.75
N GLU A 165 -4.05 -4.00 0.56
CA GLU A 165 -5.12 -3.67 1.49
C GLU A 165 -5.03 -2.21 1.92
N PHE A 166 -6.17 -1.58 2.14
CA PHE A 166 -6.30 -0.28 2.79
C PHE A 166 -7.12 -0.45 4.06
N VAL A 167 -6.56 -0.02 5.19
CA VAL A 167 -7.22 -0.11 6.51
C VAL A 167 -7.42 1.27 7.13
N GLN A 168 -8.59 1.45 7.72
CA GLN A 168 -8.91 2.55 8.62
C GLN A 168 -9.04 1.98 10.03
N THR A 169 -8.03 2.24 10.87
CA THR A 169 -8.04 1.81 12.29
C THR A 169 -9.13 2.56 13.04
N LEU A 170 -9.96 1.79 13.76
CA LEU A 170 -11.05 2.32 14.58
C LEU A 170 -10.66 2.29 16.07
N PRO A 171 -11.15 3.24 16.89
CA PRO A 171 -10.88 3.24 18.35
C PRO A 171 -11.32 1.95 19.06
N THR A 172 -12.26 1.22 18.48
CA THR A 172 -12.77 -0.07 19.00
C THR A 172 -12.05 -1.30 18.42
N GLY A 173 -11.13 -1.10 17.45
CA GLY A 173 -10.34 -2.18 16.86
C GLY A 173 -9.31 -2.74 17.82
N MET A 174 -8.88 -3.98 17.58
CA MET A 174 -7.92 -4.68 18.45
C MET A 174 -6.56 -3.96 18.49
N GLU A 175 -6.13 -3.38 17.35
CA GLU A 175 -4.88 -2.60 17.28
C GLU A 175 -4.92 -1.38 18.20
N ALA A 176 -5.98 -0.56 18.10
CA ALA A 176 -6.17 0.61 18.96
C ALA A 176 -6.30 0.22 20.44
N GLN A 177 -6.98 -0.90 20.75
CA GLN A 177 -7.09 -1.42 22.10
C GLN A 177 -5.74 -1.94 22.65
N ALA A 178 -4.80 -2.32 21.82
CA ALA A 178 -3.46 -2.75 22.18
C ALA A 178 -2.44 -1.58 22.25
N ALA A 179 -2.84 -0.34 22.00
CA ALA A 179 -1.94 0.81 21.98
C ALA A 179 -1.22 0.99 23.33
N GLY A 180 0.08 1.31 23.28
CA GLY A 180 0.96 1.47 24.45
C GLY A 180 1.27 0.18 25.21
N ARG A 181 0.85 -0.98 24.72
CA ARG A 181 1.05 -2.29 25.36
C ARG A 181 1.71 -3.27 24.39
N PHE A 182 2.23 -4.38 24.89
CA PHE A 182 2.86 -5.43 24.08
C PHE A 182 4.04 -4.91 23.23
N LEU A 183 4.82 -4.04 23.84
CA LEU A 183 6.00 -3.41 23.22
C LEU A 183 7.22 -3.66 24.13
N PRO A 184 7.67 -4.93 24.31
CA PRO A 184 8.77 -5.25 25.22
C PRO A 184 10.08 -4.62 24.73
N ASP A 185 10.96 -4.26 25.69
CA ASP A 185 12.29 -3.70 25.39
C ASP A 185 13.21 -4.71 24.68
N THR A 186 12.80 -5.97 24.66
CA THR A 186 13.51 -7.04 23.93
C THR A 186 13.31 -7.01 22.42
N ARG A 187 12.39 -6.19 21.89
CA ARG A 187 12.20 -6.06 20.43
C ARG A 187 13.49 -5.68 19.75
N ILE A 188 13.79 -6.36 18.65
CA ILE A 188 15.01 -6.06 17.88
C ILE A 188 14.89 -4.76 17.07
N ALA A 189 13.68 -4.34 16.77
CA ALA A 189 13.37 -3.16 15.96
C ALA A 189 12.11 -2.47 16.49
N ASN A 190 11.86 -1.23 16.09
CA ASN A 190 10.71 -0.43 16.51
C ASN A 190 9.82 0.06 15.35
N GLY A 191 10.07 -0.39 14.14
CA GLY A 191 9.26 -0.02 12.98
C GLY A 191 9.51 -0.89 11.75
N ILE A 192 8.48 -1.05 10.93
CA ILE A 192 8.62 -1.50 9.55
C ILE A 192 9.18 -0.32 8.76
N TYR A 193 10.32 -0.54 8.12
CA TYR A 193 10.99 0.48 7.32
C TYR A 193 10.47 0.46 5.88
N HIS A 194 10.37 -0.74 5.31
CA HIS A 194 9.72 -0.96 4.01
C HIS A 194 9.19 -2.39 3.88
N VAL A 195 8.37 -2.58 2.85
CA VAL A 195 8.01 -3.90 2.34
C VAL A 195 8.51 -3.99 0.89
N GLY A 196 9.29 -5.02 0.60
CA GLY A 196 9.80 -5.29 -0.74
C GLY A 196 9.01 -6.39 -1.43
N PHE A 197 8.66 -6.20 -2.70
CA PHE A 197 7.98 -7.20 -3.52
C PHE A 197 8.38 -7.11 -4.99
N LEU A 198 8.16 -8.22 -5.71
CA LEU A 198 8.52 -8.35 -7.11
C LEU A 198 7.58 -7.54 -7.99
N VAL A 199 8.15 -6.84 -8.95
CA VAL A 199 7.45 -6.06 -9.97
C VAL A 199 7.88 -6.53 -11.35
N GLY A 200 6.92 -7.03 -12.12
CA GLY A 200 7.12 -7.52 -13.48
C GLY A 200 7.00 -6.44 -14.55
N ASN A 201 6.35 -5.32 -14.25
CA ASN A 201 6.22 -4.18 -15.15
C ASN A 201 6.32 -2.85 -14.39
N SER A 202 7.52 -2.26 -14.38
CA SER A 202 7.78 -1.03 -13.64
C SER A 202 6.98 0.17 -14.12
N GLU A 203 6.66 0.27 -15.41
CA GLU A 203 5.84 1.36 -15.96
C GLU A 203 4.41 1.29 -15.41
N LYS A 204 3.77 0.11 -15.46
CA LYS A 204 2.44 -0.10 -14.89
C LYS A 204 2.43 0.08 -13.37
N ALA A 205 3.46 -0.40 -12.66
CA ALA A 205 3.59 -0.19 -11.24
C ALA A 205 3.71 1.30 -10.89
N LEU A 206 4.54 2.07 -11.60
CA LEU A 206 4.63 3.52 -11.41
C LEU A 206 3.31 4.22 -11.71
N ALA A 207 2.61 3.88 -12.80
CA ALA A 207 1.28 4.43 -13.10
C ALA A 207 0.29 4.14 -11.95
N PHE A 208 0.34 2.97 -11.32
CA PHE A 208 -0.53 2.64 -10.20
C PHE A 208 -0.09 3.35 -8.90
N TYR A 209 1.15 3.15 -8.45
CA TYR A 209 1.60 3.67 -7.16
C TYR A 209 1.84 5.18 -7.16
N HIS A 210 2.43 5.75 -8.24
CA HIS A 210 2.68 7.18 -8.34
C HIS A 210 1.44 7.94 -8.82
N ASP A 211 0.86 7.60 -10.00
CA ASP A 211 -0.17 8.45 -10.62
C ASP A 211 -1.54 8.25 -9.95
N VAL A 212 -1.87 7.02 -9.49
CA VAL A 212 -3.14 6.75 -8.81
C VAL A 212 -3.00 6.96 -7.31
N LEU A 213 -2.05 6.31 -6.62
CA LEU A 213 -1.97 6.37 -5.17
C LEU A 213 -1.17 7.57 -4.64
N GLY A 214 -0.39 8.26 -5.47
CA GLY A 214 0.36 9.45 -5.09
C GLY A 214 1.68 9.18 -4.36
N PHE A 215 2.21 7.96 -4.43
CA PHE A 215 3.51 7.63 -3.87
C PHE A 215 4.62 8.41 -4.56
N LYS A 216 5.72 8.66 -3.85
CA LYS A 216 6.86 9.43 -4.37
C LYS A 216 8.06 8.52 -4.52
N GLU A 217 8.66 8.53 -5.71
CA GLU A 217 9.96 7.87 -5.86
C GLU A 217 11.02 8.61 -5.06
N ILE A 218 11.73 7.90 -4.17
CA ILE A 218 12.76 8.47 -3.31
C ILE A 218 14.17 7.96 -3.65
N TRP A 219 14.27 6.83 -4.33
CA TRP A 219 15.55 6.27 -4.77
C TRP A 219 15.32 5.14 -5.78
N ARG A 220 16.29 4.94 -6.66
CA ARG A 220 16.38 3.76 -7.53
C ARG A 220 17.79 3.24 -7.59
N GLY A 221 17.94 1.92 -7.67
CA GLY A 221 19.22 1.24 -7.62
C GLY A 221 19.37 0.18 -8.69
N SER A 222 20.62 -0.17 -9.00
CA SER A 222 20.97 -1.19 -9.98
C SER A 222 22.00 -2.17 -9.42
N SER A 223 21.80 -3.44 -9.70
CA SER A 223 22.81 -4.48 -9.42
C SER A 223 23.96 -4.43 -10.43
N SER A 224 23.69 -3.94 -11.65
CA SER A 224 24.65 -3.71 -12.72
C SER A 224 24.39 -2.37 -13.43
N PRO A 225 25.38 -1.79 -14.15
CA PRO A 225 25.17 -0.53 -14.86
C PRO A 225 24.14 -0.57 -15.99
N SER A 226 23.78 -1.77 -16.45
CA SER A 226 22.97 -1.96 -17.65
C SER A 226 21.47 -2.09 -17.40
N VAL A 227 21.03 -2.37 -16.15
CA VAL A 227 19.61 -2.59 -15.85
C VAL A 227 19.26 -2.15 -14.43
N LEU A 228 18.15 -1.43 -14.32
CA LEU A 228 17.55 -1.04 -13.04
C LEU A 228 17.05 -2.27 -12.30
N SER A 229 17.32 -2.34 -11.00
CA SER A 229 16.94 -3.50 -10.17
C SER A 229 15.91 -3.14 -9.10
N TRP A 230 15.94 -1.91 -8.58
CA TRP A 230 15.07 -1.47 -7.48
C TRP A 230 14.53 -0.06 -7.70
N ILE A 231 13.30 0.18 -7.24
CA ILE A 231 12.70 1.52 -7.08
C ILE A 231 12.06 1.57 -5.70
N ASN A 232 12.40 2.60 -4.90
CA ASN A 232 11.80 2.84 -3.60
C ASN A 232 10.72 3.92 -3.72
N MET A 233 9.48 3.56 -3.36
CA MET A 233 8.29 4.40 -3.47
C MET A 233 7.77 4.73 -2.08
N GLN A 234 7.95 5.97 -1.63
CA GLN A 234 7.48 6.44 -0.33
C GLN A 234 5.97 6.69 -0.36
N VAL A 235 5.27 6.29 0.72
CA VAL A 235 3.86 6.64 0.89
C VAL A 235 3.67 8.16 0.87
N PRO A 236 2.55 8.67 0.32
CA PRO A 236 2.42 10.11 0.06
C PRO A 236 2.39 10.98 1.32
N ASP A 237 1.86 10.47 2.42
CA ASP A 237 1.58 11.24 3.63
C ASP A 237 2.31 10.67 4.87
N GLY A 238 3.42 9.93 4.65
CA GLY A 238 4.24 9.31 5.69
C GLY A 238 5.69 9.12 5.26
N SER A 239 6.46 8.36 6.05
CA SER A 239 7.89 8.10 5.82
C SER A 239 8.20 6.69 5.34
N ASP A 240 7.26 5.76 5.50
CA ASP A 240 7.43 4.36 5.10
C ASP A 240 7.44 4.26 3.58
N TYR A 241 8.07 3.22 3.03
CA TYR A 241 8.11 3.03 1.58
C TYR A 241 7.95 1.57 1.18
N VAL A 242 7.62 1.34 -0.06
CA VAL A 242 7.71 0.02 -0.69
C VAL A 242 8.92 -0.05 -1.61
N GLU A 243 9.57 -1.21 -1.66
CA GLU A 243 10.69 -1.47 -2.56
C GLU A 243 10.20 -2.37 -3.71
N PHE A 244 10.18 -1.84 -4.92
CA PHE A 244 9.97 -2.64 -6.12
C PHE A 244 11.28 -3.36 -6.47
N MET A 245 11.23 -4.68 -6.54
CA MET A 245 12.29 -5.50 -7.10
C MET A 245 11.93 -5.86 -8.54
N LEU A 246 12.66 -5.27 -9.49
CA LEU A 246 12.28 -5.26 -10.89
C LEU A 246 12.75 -6.51 -11.64
N TYR A 247 11.82 -7.09 -12.39
CA TYR A 247 12.05 -8.25 -13.25
C TYR A 247 11.50 -8.00 -14.65
N ALA A 248 12.19 -8.48 -15.68
CA ALA A 248 11.67 -8.48 -17.06
C ALA A 248 10.43 -9.36 -17.19
N LYS A 249 10.38 -10.43 -16.41
CA LYS A 249 9.26 -11.36 -16.27
C LYS A 249 9.25 -11.89 -14.85
N LEU A 250 8.10 -11.88 -14.19
CA LEU A 250 7.97 -12.45 -12.85
C LEU A 250 8.34 -13.94 -12.86
N PRO A 251 9.13 -14.40 -11.89
CA PRO A 251 9.44 -15.82 -11.76
C PRO A 251 8.17 -16.62 -11.40
N ALA A 252 8.17 -17.91 -11.71
CA ALA A 252 7.06 -18.80 -11.37
C ALA A 252 6.85 -18.94 -9.85
N THR A 253 7.91 -18.72 -9.06
CA THR A 253 7.85 -18.70 -7.60
C THR A 253 8.60 -17.48 -7.10
N PHE A 254 8.05 -16.78 -6.12
CA PHE A 254 8.68 -15.58 -5.54
C PHE A 254 9.74 -15.95 -4.50
N GLY A 255 9.67 -17.16 -3.96
CA GLY A 255 10.64 -17.68 -2.99
C GLY A 255 10.80 -16.73 -1.80
N THR A 256 12.05 -16.39 -1.47
CA THR A 256 12.42 -15.48 -0.39
C THR A 256 12.56 -14.01 -0.83
N GLN A 257 12.10 -13.65 -2.02
CA GLN A 257 12.30 -12.30 -2.58
C GLN A 257 11.42 -11.27 -1.88
N ASN A 258 10.10 -11.53 -1.80
CA ASN A 258 9.20 -10.65 -1.05
C ASN A 258 9.61 -10.63 0.42
N HIS A 259 9.65 -9.43 1.02
CA HIS A 259 10.21 -9.28 2.37
C HIS A 259 9.63 -8.09 3.13
N VAL A 260 9.79 -8.14 4.45
CA VAL A 260 9.63 -6.98 5.32
C VAL A 260 11.00 -6.53 5.82
N SER A 261 11.26 -5.24 5.77
CA SER A 261 12.44 -4.63 6.37
C SER A 261 12.07 -3.89 7.64
N LEU A 262 12.81 -4.17 8.70
CA LEU A 262 12.64 -3.59 10.03
C LEU A 262 13.81 -2.64 10.31
N VAL A 263 13.50 -1.44 10.82
CA VAL A 263 14.52 -0.45 11.12
C VAL A 263 15.25 -0.77 12.42
N VAL A 264 16.58 -0.83 12.37
CA VAL A 264 17.47 -0.98 13.53
C VAL A 264 18.42 0.19 13.59
N ALA A 265 18.80 0.60 14.81
CA ALA A 265 19.74 1.71 14.99
C ALA A 265 21.20 1.31 14.66
N ASP A 266 21.55 0.03 14.87
CA ASP A 266 22.89 -0.54 14.71
C ASP A 266 22.75 -2.02 14.37
N ALA A 267 23.12 -2.39 13.15
CA ALA A 267 22.96 -3.74 12.63
C ALA A 267 23.94 -4.73 13.30
N GLN A 268 25.14 -4.29 13.64
CA GLN A 268 26.12 -5.14 14.34
C GLN A 268 25.66 -5.47 15.76
N ARG A 269 25.14 -4.47 16.46
CA ARG A 269 24.55 -4.67 17.77
C ARG A 269 23.31 -5.59 17.71
N ALA A 270 22.49 -5.44 16.67
CA ALA A 270 21.33 -6.31 16.47
C ALA A 270 21.76 -7.77 16.32
N ILE A 271 22.81 -8.07 15.52
CA ILE A 271 23.39 -9.41 15.41
C ILE A 271 23.77 -9.93 16.79
N SER A 272 24.56 -9.18 17.56
CA SER A 272 25.05 -9.60 18.87
C SER A 272 23.90 -9.91 19.85
N VAL A 273 22.83 -9.10 19.81
CA VAL A 273 21.62 -9.32 20.63
C VAL A 273 20.89 -10.60 20.22
N LEU A 274 20.74 -10.83 18.93
CA LEU A 274 20.06 -12.02 18.40
C LEU A 274 20.84 -13.30 18.71
N GLU A 275 22.16 -13.30 18.53
CA GLU A 275 23.03 -14.45 18.80
C GLU A 275 23.06 -14.85 20.29
N ALA A 276 22.86 -13.89 21.20
CA ALA A 276 22.77 -14.15 22.62
C ALA A 276 21.44 -14.79 23.05
N ARG A 277 20.43 -14.83 22.21
CA ARG A 277 19.11 -15.37 22.55
C ARG A 277 19.07 -16.89 22.49
N PRO A 278 18.35 -17.56 23.43
CA PRO A 278 18.19 -19.01 23.37
C PRO A 278 17.62 -19.53 22.04
N ALA A 279 16.69 -18.81 21.44
CA ALA A 279 16.06 -19.16 20.16
C ALA A 279 17.04 -19.14 18.97
N TYR A 280 18.19 -18.46 19.08
CA TYR A 280 19.20 -18.44 18.02
C TYR A 280 19.78 -19.85 17.74
N LYS A 281 19.89 -20.70 18.77
CA LYS A 281 20.32 -22.10 18.59
C LYS A 281 19.38 -22.87 17.65
N SER A 282 18.07 -22.61 17.77
CA SER A 282 17.06 -23.25 16.92
C SER A 282 16.99 -22.61 15.52
N TYR A 283 17.37 -21.34 15.41
CA TYR A 283 17.48 -20.65 14.15
C TYR A 283 18.57 -21.25 13.24
N GLY A 284 19.75 -21.53 13.79
CA GLY A 284 20.78 -22.36 13.19
C GLY A 284 21.44 -21.82 11.91
N LYS A 285 21.21 -20.55 11.56
CA LYS A 285 21.81 -19.90 10.38
C LYS A 285 22.72 -18.75 10.86
N PRO A 286 23.87 -18.50 10.21
CA PRO A 286 24.72 -17.36 10.53
C PRO A 286 24.00 -16.05 10.19
N LEU A 287 24.27 -15.01 10.98
CA LEU A 287 23.84 -13.64 10.71
C LEU A 287 25.01 -12.87 10.11
N GLU A 288 24.82 -12.35 8.90
CA GLU A 288 25.86 -11.62 8.17
C GLU A 288 25.38 -10.20 7.90
N MET A 289 26.14 -9.22 8.39
CA MET A 289 25.94 -7.83 8.01
C MET A 289 26.53 -7.58 6.62
N ARG A 290 25.77 -6.91 5.77
CA ARG A 290 26.17 -6.51 4.42
C ARG A 290 25.87 -5.03 4.21
N VAL A 291 26.57 -4.42 3.26
CA VAL A 291 26.22 -3.08 2.77
C VAL A 291 25.41 -3.25 1.49
N GLY A 292 24.17 -2.78 1.51
CA GLY A 292 23.28 -2.80 0.35
C GLY A 292 23.74 -1.83 -0.75
N LYS A 293 23.15 -1.95 -1.94
CA LYS A 293 23.39 -0.99 -3.03
C LYS A 293 22.93 0.44 -2.69
N ASN A 294 22.03 0.57 -1.72
CA ASN A 294 21.61 1.85 -1.12
C ASN A 294 22.62 2.41 -0.10
N GLY A 295 23.77 1.77 0.09
CA GLY A 295 24.85 2.19 1.00
C GLY A 295 24.55 1.96 2.48
N LYS A 296 23.53 1.20 2.84
CA LYS A 296 23.09 0.96 4.22
C LYS A 296 23.52 -0.41 4.70
N HIS A 297 23.79 -0.54 6.01
CA HIS A 297 23.95 -1.85 6.63
C HIS A 297 22.63 -2.61 6.64
N GLN A 298 22.72 -3.90 6.28
CA GLN A 298 21.59 -4.82 6.18
C GLN A 298 21.96 -6.19 6.75
N VAL A 299 21.01 -6.84 7.40
CA VAL A 299 21.10 -8.23 7.86
C VAL A 299 19.85 -8.96 7.42
N ASN A 300 19.98 -10.06 6.69
CA ASN A 300 18.83 -10.87 6.26
C ASN A 300 18.67 -12.07 7.17
N LEU A 301 17.44 -12.22 7.69
CA LEU A 301 16.97 -13.40 8.41
C LEU A 301 15.87 -14.07 7.61
N PHE A 302 15.62 -15.33 7.90
CA PHE A 302 14.56 -16.11 7.25
C PHE A 302 13.80 -16.88 8.30
N ASP A 303 12.48 -16.72 8.31
CA ASP A 303 11.63 -17.52 9.17
C ASP A 303 11.67 -19.01 8.78
N PRO A 304 10.98 -19.91 9.50
CA PRO A 304 10.98 -21.34 9.18
C PRO A 304 10.46 -21.70 7.78
N ASP A 305 9.60 -20.90 7.20
CA ASP A 305 9.05 -21.09 5.84
C ASP A 305 9.89 -20.41 4.76
N GLY A 306 10.88 -19.60 5.17
CA GLY A 306 11.76 -18.86 4.26
C GLY A 306 11.33 -17.41 3.99
N THR A 307 10.34 -16.88 4.70
CA THR A 307 10.01 -15.45 4.66
C THR A 307 11.23 -14.64 5.05
N ARG A 308 11.67 -13.74 4.18
CA ARG A 308 12.82 -12.87 4.46
C ARG A 308 12.39 -11.70 5.34
N VAL A 309 13.10 -11.55 6.46
CA VAL A 309 13.05 -10.38 7.33
C VAL A 309 14.40 -9.69 7.25
N GLU A 310 14.41 -8.47 6.77
CA GLU A 310 15.60 -7.66 6.69
C GLU A 310 15.68 -6.72 7.90
N LEU A 311 16.83 -6.64 8.54
CA LEU A 311 17.15 -5.55 9.48
C LEU A 311 18.00 -4.54 8.75
N MET A 312 17.60 -3.25 8.78
CA MET A 312 18.30 -2.20 8.03
C MET A 312 18.53 -0.96 8.90
N GLU A 313 19.71 -0.38 8.80
CA GLU A 313 19.99 0.95 9.35
C GLU A 313 19.38 2.04 8.48
N PRO A 314 18.87 3.15 9.05
CA PRO A 314 18.27 4.22 8.26
C PRO A 314 19.31 5.06 7.50
N GLY A 315 20.54 5.16 8.03
CA GLY A 315 21.64 5.92 7.43
C GLY A 315 22.54 5.09 6.52
N THR A 316 23.26 5.75 5.63
CA THR A 316 24.33 5.14 4.84
C THR A 316 25.61 5.04 5.67
N VAL A 317 26.47 4.07 5.35
CA VAL A 317 27.72 3.78 6.08
C VAL A 317 28.68 4.98 6.11
N ASP A 318 28.73 5.76 5.03
CA ASP A 318 29.59 6.94 4.90
C ASP A 318 28.85 8.26 5.19
N GLY A 319 27.59 8.21 5.61
CA GLY A 319 26.75 9.37 5.88
C GLY A 319 26.32 10.16 4.63
N LYS A 320 26.62 9.67 3.42
CA LYS A 320 26.27 10.34 2.16
C LYS A 320 25.17 9.58 1.43
N PRO A 321 24.13 10.26 0.91
CA PRO A 321 23.11 9.60 0.08
C PRO A 321 23.75 8.95 -1.16
N VAL A 322 23.38 7.70 -1.44
CA VAL A 322 23.75 7.04 -2.69
C VAL A 322 22.92 7.63 -3.83
N PRO A 323 23.56 8.14 -4.90
CA PRO A 323 22.83 8.67 -6.05
C PRO A 323 21.93 7.62 -6.69
N SER A 324 20.75 8.05 -7.17
CA SER A 324 19.84 7.19 -7.93
C SER A 324 20.49 6.73 -9.24
N SER A 325 20.26 5.46 -9.58
CA SER A 325 20.73 4.87 -10.83
C SER A 325 20.03 5.50 -12.04
N THR A 326 20.76 5.66 -13.14
CA THR A 326 20.23 6.07 -14.45
C THR A 326 20.04 4.90 -15.40
N ALA A 327 20.26 3.66 -14.94
CA ALA A 327 20.07 2.47 -15.75
C ALA A 327 18.60 2.34 -16.19
N PRO A 328 18.32 1.85 -17.42
CA PRO A 328 16.96 1.61 -17.87
C PRO A 328 16.31 0.47 -17.09
N PRO A 329 14.96 0.47 -16.98
CA PRO A 329 14.23 -0.66 -16.41
C PRO A 329 14.44 -1.92 -17.26
N PRO A 330 14.17 -3.12 -16.68
CA PRO A 330 14.15 -4.35 -17.46
C PRO A 330 13.16 -4.25 -18.62
N VAL A 331 13.56 -4.75 -19.79
CA VAL A 331 12.67 -4.81 -20.97
C VAL A 331 11.74 -6.00 -20.79
N HIS A 332 10.43 -5.77 -20.91
CA HIS A 332 9.43 -6.83 -20.86
C HIS A 332 9.41 -7.62 -22.16
N GLU A 333 9.36 -8.92 -22.07
CA GLU A 333 9.20 -9.84 -23.21
C GLU A 333 7.72 -9.99 -23.62
#